data_e4087b1a085eae710a187b8ba90e39ce
#
_entry.id   e4087b1a085eae710a187b8ba90e39ce
#
_cell.length_a   1.000
_cell.length_b   1.000
_cell.length_c   1.000
_cell.angle_alpha   90.00
_cell.angle_beta   90.00
_cell.angle_gamma   90.00
#
_symmetry.space_group_name_H-M   'P 1'
#
loop_
_entity.id
_entity.type
_entity.pdbx_description
1 polymer ?
#
loop_
_entity_poly.entity_id
_entity_poly.type
_entity_poly.pdbx_seq_one_letter_code
_entity_poly.pdbx_strand_id
1 'polypeptide(L)'
;MQFRDFAENLLGSKVKIKVLRKLLTEAFLPSERELAKLIGVSYTAVSRALKDFHELNLISPLRIGNAMTWRLNEKSYACEFLSNVIGSMQTSPLEHLKETLHEHLKDMREKGKIKLIKAVIFGSVAEGREMPDSDIDLFILVQSEEERNHLLNSAFPVVGLIIQEMYGNKLSPQIFTMKDYADPKNKKFLENVEKGITVLS
;
A
#
# COMPACT_ATOMS: atom_id res chain seq x y z
N MET A 1 -10.79 4.00 4.94
CA MET A 1 -10.34 2.65 4.45
C MET A 1 -9.10 2.25 5.23
N GLN A 2 -8.83 0.96 5.40
CA GLN A 2 -7.55 0.47 5.92
C GLN A 2 -6.57 0.27 4.76
N PHE A 3 -5.36 0.84 4.87
CA PHE A 3 -4.36 0.77 3.80
C PHE A 3 -3.49 -0.50 3.86
N ARG A 4 -3.50 -1.21 4.99
CA ARG A 4 -2.74 -2.46 5.18
C ARG A 4 -3.67 -3.66 5.25
N ASP A 5 -3.16 -4.82 4.86
CA ASP A 5 -3.94 -6.08 4.81
C ASP A 5 -5.28 -5.94 4.08
N PHE A 6 -5.32 -5.05 3.06
CA PHE A 6 -6.56 -4.72 2.33
C PHE A 6 -7.17 -5.96 1.66
N ALA A 7 -6.37 -6.73 0.94
CA ALA A 7 -6.84 -7.92 0.25
C ALA A 7 -7.35 -8.98 1.23
N GLU A 8 -6.67 -9.16 2.36
CA GLU A 8 -7.05 -10.05 3.44
C GLU A 8 -8.40 -9.66 4.06
N ASN A 9 -8.60 -8.36 4.28
CA ASN A 9 -9.85 -7.84 4.84
C ASN A 9 -11.00 -7.90 3.83
N LEU A 10 -10.73 -7.59 2.57
CA LEU A 10 -11.74 -7.62 1.49
C LEU A 10 -12.22 -9.04 1.20
N LEU A 11 -11.32 -10.02 1.14
CA LEU A 11 -11.63 -11.40 0.78
C LEU A 11 -11.96 -12.29 2.00
N GLY A 12 -11.93 -11.76 3.19
CA GLY A 12 -12.38 -12.42 4.42
C GLY A 12 -11.54 -13.60 4.91
N SER A 13 -10.44 -13.98 4.22
CA SER A 13 -9.56 -15.07 4.62
C SER A 13 -8.09 -14.71 4.48
N LYS A 14 -7.51 -14.17 5.57
CA LYS A 14 -6.08 -13.81 5.63
C LYS A 14 -5.14 -14.96 5.24
N VAL A 15 -5.47 -16.18 5.63
CA VAL A 15 -4.65 -17.35 5.33
C VAL A 15 -4.64 -17.66 3.85
N LYS A 16 -5.82 -17.71 3.20
CA LYS A 16 -5.95 -17.97 1.76
C LYS A 16 -5.16 -16.93 0.94
N ILE A 17 -5.31 -15.65 1.28
CA ILE A 17 -4.59 -14.58 0.59
C ILE A 17 -3.08 -14.68 0.78
N LYS A 18 -2.59 -14.97 1.99
CA LYS A 18 -1.16 -15.17 2.23
C LYS A 18 -0.60 -16.33 1.44
N VAL A 19 -1.34 -17.43 1.33
CA VAL A 19 -0.96 -18.60 0.52
C VAL A 19 -0.97 -18.25 -0.97
N LEU A 20 -2.00 -17.54 -1.46
CA LEU A 20 -2.08 -17.09 -2.85
C LEU A 20 -0.89 -16.20 -3.23
N ARG A 21 -0.53 -15.24 -2.40
CA ARG A 21 0.66 -14.39 -2.65
C ARG A 21 1.92 -15.24 -2.86
N LYS A 22 2.11 -16.29 -2.05
CA LYS A 22 3.25 -17.21 -2.22
C LYS A 22 3.16 -18.03 -3.50
N LEU A 23 2.00 -18.54 -3.85
CA LEU A 23 1.77 -19.27 -5.11
C LEU A 23 2.10 -18.44 -6.36
N LEU A 24 1.92 -17.12 -6.29
CA LEU A 24 2.17 -16.22 -7.41
C LEU A 24 3.62 -15.78 -7.55
N THR A 25 4.36 -15.79 -6.45
CA THR A 25 5.76 -15.34 -6.44
C THR A 25 6.75 -16.49 -6.53
N GLU A 26 6.31 -17.72 -6.30
CA GLU A 26 7.18 -18.90 -6.22
C GLU A 26 6.71 -20.02 -7.16
N ALA A 27 7.65 -20.65 -7.88
CA ALA A 27 7.34 -21.73 -8.82
C ALA A 27 6.64 -22.94 -8.14
N PHE A 28 6.87 -23.15 -6.86
CA PHE A 28 6.20 -24.13 -6.01
C PHE A 28 6.25 -23.69 -4.55
N LEU A 29 5.32 -24.16 -3.75
CA LEU A 29 5.30 -23.84 -2.33
C LEU A 29 6.30 -24.72 -1.55
N PRO A 30 6.87 -24.25 -0.43
CA PRO A 30 7.57 -25.10 0.53
C PRO A 30 6.58 -26.10 1.17
N SER A 31 7.08 -26.99 2.00
CA SER A 31 6.20 -27.92 2.75
C SER A 31 5.15 -27.13 3.55
N GLU A 32 3.98 -27.73 3.79
CA GLU A 32 2.89 -27.07 4.54
C GLU A 32 3.33 -26.54 5.92
N ARG A 33 4.26 -27.23 6.58
CA ARG A 33 4.79 -26.80 7.88
C ARG A 33 5.71 -25.58 7.75
N GLU A 34 6.55 -25.56 6.73
CA GLU A 34 7.44 -24.42 6.45
C GLU A 34 6.61 -23.22 5.98
N LEU A 35 5.63 -23.45 5.12
CA LEU A 35 4.70 -22.40 4.68
C LEU A 35 3.98 -21.77 5.86
N ALA A 36 3.47 -22.57 6.80
CA ALA A 36 2.80 -22.07 8.00
C ALA A 36 3.71 -21.16 8.84
N LYS A 37 4.99 -21.55 9.03
CA LYS A 37 5.97 -20.71 9.71
C LYS A 37 6.25 -19.42 8.93
N LEU A 38 6.44 -19.53 7.62
CA LEU A 38 6.80 -18.40 6.76
C LEU A 38 5.73 -17.30 6.75
N ILE A 39 4.44 -17.69 6.69
CA ILE A 39 3.33 -16.74 6.63
C ILE A 39 2.71 -16.42 8.01
N GLY A 40 3.28 -16.98 9.09
CA GLY A 40 2.88 -16.69 10.47
C GLY A 40 1.46 -17.13 10.82
N VAL A 41 1.08 -18.37 10.45
CA VAL A 41 -0.24 -18.95 10.76
C VAL A 41 -0.11 -20.42 11.21
N SER A 42 -1.20 -21.01 11.72
CA SER A 42 -1.18 -22.42 12.14
C SER A 42 -1.10 -23.37 10.93
N TYR A 43 -0.46 -24.52 11.13
CA TYR A 43 -0.40 -25.61 10.14
C TYR A 43 -1.79 -26.03 9.65
N THR A 44 -2.73 -26.20 10.57
CA THR A 44 -4.11 -26.60 10.26
C THR A 44 -4.84 -25.60 9.35
N ALA A 45 -4.57 -24.31 9.55
CA ALA A 45 -5.15 -23.26 8.70
C ALA A 45 -4.58 -23.30 7.28
N VAL A 46 -3.27 -23.52 7.14
CA VAL A 46 -2.61 -23.71 5.84
C VAL A 46 -3.14 -24.94 5.14
N SER A 47 -3.15 -26.10 5.82
CA SER A 47 -3.61 -27.38 5.24
C SER A 47 -5.05 -27.28 4.74
N ARG A 48 -5.94 -26.61 5.49
CA ARG A 48 -7.31 -26.35 5.06
C ARG A 48 -7.37 -25.46 3.80
N ALA A 49 -6.61 -24.35 3.78
CA ALA A 49 -6.58 -23.47 2.63
C ALA A 49 -6.07 -24.17 1.37
N LEU A 50 -5.02 -24.99 1.50
CA LEU A 50 -4.48 -25.76 0.38
C LEU A 50 -5.46 -26.84 -0.12
N LYS A 51 -6.18 -27.49 0.79
CA LYS A 51 -7.25 -28.43 0.43
C LYS A 51 -8.34 -27.73 -0.38
N ASP A 52 -8.85 -26.60 0.08
CA ASP A 52 -9.85 -25.81 -0.64
C ASP A 52 -9.34 -25.40 -2.04
N PHE A 53 -8.10 -24.96 -2.15
CA PHE A 53 -7.52 -24.59 -3.45
C PHE A 53 -7.33 -25.79 -4.39
N HIS A 54 -7.02 -26.95 -3.85
CA HIS A 54 -6.94 -28.18 -4.63
C HIS A 54 -8.30 -28.62 -5.14
N GLU A 55 -9.34 -28.57 -4.31
CA GLU A 55 -10.72 -28.88 -4.70
C GLU A 55 -11.24 -27.93 -5.80
N LEU A 56 -10.77 -26.67 -5.82
CA LEU A 56 -11.05 -25.70 -6.89
C LEU A 56 -10.15 -25.88 -8.13
N ASN A 57 -9.28 -26.89 -8.16
CA ASN A 57 -8.27 -27.14 -9.20
C ASN A 57 -7.30 -25.95 -9.40
N LEU A 58 -7.19 -25.06 -8.41
CA LEU A 58 -6.27 -23.93 -8.44
C LEU A 58 -4.82 -24.34 -8.26
N ILE A 59 -4.59 -25.40 -7.47
CA ILE A 59 -3.26 -25.97 -7.23
C ILE A 59 -3.25 -27.47 -7.51
N SER A 60 -2.07 -27.96 -7.83
CA SER A 60 -1.82 -29.40 -7.99
C SER A 60 -0.67 -29.86 -7.11
N PRO A 61 -0.72 -31.11 -6.60
CA PRO A 61 0.39 -31.66 -5.83
C PRO A 61 1.64 -31.82 -6.72
N LEU A 62 2.79 -31.53 -6.15
CA LEU A 62 4.09 -31.69 -6.79
C LEU A 62 5.00 -32.49 -5.85
N ARG A 63 5.64 -33.54 -6.36
CA ARG A 63 6.62 -34.33 -5.62
C ARG A 63 8.01 -33.84 -5.97
N ILE A 64 8.78 -33.42 -4.95
CA ILE A 64 10.18 -33.04 -5.09
C ILE A 64 11.00 -33.95 -4.17
N GLY A 65 11.67 -34.91 -4.77
CA GLY A 65 12.34 -36.00 -4.02
C GLY A 65 11.30 -36.77 -3.19
N ASN A 66 11.49 -36.85 -1.89
CA ASN A 66 10.56 -37.50 -0.95
C ASN A 66 9.50 -36.56 -0.34
N ALA A 67 9.56 -35.28 -0.67
CA ALA A 67 8.63 -34.28 -0.15
C ALA A 67 7.45 -34.03 -1.10
N MET A 68 6.25 -33.90 -0.53
CA MET A 68 5.07 -33.42 -1.25
C MET A 68 4.93 -31.93 -1.02
N THR A 69 4.71 -31.21 -2.11
CA THR A 69 4.44 -29.78 -2.12
C THR A 69 3.34 -29.45 -3.12
N TRP A 70 3.09 -28.15 -3.35
CA TRP A 70 2.02 -27.66 -4.19
C TRP A 70 2.55 -26.64 -5.20
N ARG A 71 1.99 -26.65 -6.40
CA ARG A 71 2.23 -25.64 -7.42
C ARG A 71 0.91 -25.09 -7.97
N LEU A 72 0.95 -23.86 -8.48
CA LEU A 72 -0.18 -23.25 -9.17
C LEU A 72 -0.52 -24.03 -10.45
N ASN A 73 -1.81 -24.25 -10.67
CA ASN A 73 -2.30 -24.78 -11.94
C ASN A 73 -2.73 -23.60 -12.84
N GLU A 74 -1.78 -23.06 -13.58
CA GLU A 74 -1.97 -21.88 -14.45
C GLU A 74 -3.04 -22.09 -15.52
N LYS A 75 -3.35 -23.35 -15.88
CA LYS A 75 -4.37 -23.69 -16.89
C LYS A 75 -5.78 -23.85 -16.31
N SER A 76 -5.94 -23.70 -15.00
CA SER A 76 -7.26 -23.85 -14.36
C SER A 76 -8.14 -22.64 -14.57
N TYR A 77 -9.45 -22.88 -14.67
CA TYR A 77 -10.46 -21.80 -14.65
C TYR A 77 -10.33 -20.92 -13.41
N ALA A 78 -10.01 -21.52 -12.25
CA ALA A 78 -9.82 -20.77 -11.00
C ALA A 78 -8.63 -19.81 -11.10
N CYS A 79 -7.54 -20.20 -11.78
CA CYS A 79 -6.41 -19.32 -12.01
C CYS A 79 -6.74 -18.19 -12.97
N GLU A 80 -7.42 -18.49 -14.08
CA GLU A 80 -7.89 -17.49 -15.03
C GLU A 80 -8.83 -16.47 -14.38
N PHE A 81 -9.81 -16.93 -13.61
CA PHE A 81 -10.72 -16.07 -12.85
C PHE A 81 -10.00 -15.16 -11.86
N LEU A 82 -9.01 -15.70 -11.14
CA LEU A 82 -8.23 -14.95 -10.17
C LEU A 82 -7.20 -14.02 -10.80
N SER A 83 -6.76 -14.25 -12.03
CA SER A 83 -5.68 -13.47 -12.65
C SER A 83 -5.98 -11.96 -12.66
N ASN A 84 -7.22 -11.58 -12.93
CA ASN A 84 -7.68 -10.19 -12.91
C ASN A 84 -7.73 -9.59 -11.50
N VAL A 85 -8.05 -10.40 -10.49
CA VAL A 85 -8.11 -9.98 -9.08
C VAL A 85 -6.70 -9.93 -8.47
N ILE A 86 -5.86 -10.87 -8.86
CA ILE A 86 -4.51 -11.05 -8.35
C ILE A 86 -3.56 -9.95 -8.85
N GLY A 87 -3.69 -9.51 -10.09
CA GLY A 87 -2.92 -8.37 -10.63
C GLY A 87 -3.08 -7.12 -9.76
N SER A 88 -4.29 -6.87 -9.27
CA SER A 88 -4.58 -5.76 -8.36
C SER A 88 -4.15 -6.00 -6.90
N MET A 89 -3.84 -7.22 -6.50
CA MET A 89 -3.32 -7.53 -5.15
C MET A 89 -1.82 -7.20 -4.98
N GLN A 90 -1.10 -6.97 -6.05
CA GLN A 90 0.34 -6.65 -6.00
C GLN A 90 0.58 -5.23 -5.52
N THR A 91 -0.32 -4.30 -5.84
CA THR A 91 -0.22 -2.91 -5.39
C THR A 91 -1.05 -2.71 -4.12
N SER A 92 -0.42 -2.32 -3.03
CA SER A 92 -1.15 -1.98 -1.81
C SER A 92 -1.89 -0.65 -1.98
N PRO A 93 -3.02 -0.40 -1.28
CA PRO A 93 -3.67 0.91 -1.28
C PRO A 93 -2.72 2.05 -0.91
N LEU A 94 -1.73 1.78 -0.05
CA LEU A 94 -0.72 2.76 0.35
C LEU A 94 0.25 3.09 -0.81
N GLU A 95 0.69 2.10 -1.57
CA GLU A 95 1.50 2.32 -2.78
C GLU A 95 0.71 3.08 -3.84
N HIS A 96 -0.53 2.68 -4.09
CA HIS A 96 -1.42 3.39 -5.00
C HIS A 96 -1.66 4.84 -4.56
N LEU A 97 -1.88 5.11 -3.26
CA LEU A 97 -1.98 6.45 -2.71
C LEU A 97 -0.70 7.26 -2.95
N LYS A 98 0.47 6.65 -2.69
CA LYS A 98 1.77 7.28 -2.94
C LYS A 98 1.94 7.65 -4.42
N GLU A 99 1.63 6.76 -5.34
CA GLU A 99 1.69 7.00 -6.78
C GLU A 99 0.72 8.11 -7.21
N THR A 100 -0.53 8.04 -6.77
CA THR A 100 -1.56 9.07 -7.05
C THR A 100 -1.10 10.45 -6.58
N LEU A 101 -0.62 10.56 -5.36
CA LEU A 101 -0.10 11.83 -4.84
C LEU A 101 1.15 12.28 -5.60
N HIS A 102 2.05 11.35 -5.94
CA HIS A 102 3.25 11.68 -6.74
C HIS A 102 2.88 12.28 -8.08
N GLU A 103 1.95 11.70 -8.83
CA GLU A 103 1.50 12.20 -10.13
C GLU A 103 0.89 13.61 -10.01
N HIS A 104 -0.02 13.82 -9.06
CA HIS A 104 -0.61 15.14 -8.84
C HIS A 104 0.42 16.19 -8.45
N LEU A 105 1.33 15.88 -7.55
CA LEU A 105 2.37 16.81 -7.09
C LEU A 105 3.39 17.11 -8.21
N LYS A 106 3.73 16.12 -9.02
CA LYS A 106 4.59 16.26 -10.19
C LYS A 106 3.93 17.18 -11.22
N ASP A 107 2.65 16.98 -11.49
CA ASP A 107 1.88 17.82 -12.42
C ASP A 107 1.81 19.28 -11.95
N MET A 108 1.60 19.51 -10.65
CA MET A 108 1.64 20.84 -10.04
C MET A 108 3.02 21.48 -10.18
N ARG A 109 4.11 20.73 -9.99
CA ARG A 109 5.48 21.22 -10.13
C ARG A 109 5.78 21.61 -11.58
N GLU A 110 5.36 20.80 -12.54
CA GLU A 110 5.67 21.01 -13.97
C GLU A 110 4.78 22.09 -14.60
N LYS A 111 3.47 22.03 -14.41
CA LYS A 111 2.49 22.95 -15.02
C LYS A 111 2.30 24.23 -14.22
N GLY A 112 2.31 24.14 -12.90
CA GLY A 112 2.07 25.25 -11.99
C GLY A 112 3.28 26.14 -11.75
N LYS A 113 4.47 25.82 -12.27
CA LYS A 113 5.74 26.52 -12.00
C LYS A 113 6.03 26.68 -10.48
N ILE A 114 5.58 25.72 -9.68
CA ILE A 114 5.75 25.71 -8.22
C ILE A 114 7.02 24.95 -7.90
N LYS A 115 7.90 25.56 -7.10
CA LYS A 115 9.10 24.87 -6.58
C LYS A 115 8.74 24.00 -5.38
N LEU A 116 8.09 22.88 -5.69
CA LEU A 116 7.81 21.84 -4.71
C LEU A 116 9.08 21.02 -4.48
N ILE A 117 9.62 21.09 -3.27
CA ILE A 117 10.95 20.56 -2.93
C ILE A 117 10.83 19.13 -2.40
N LYS A 118 9.88 18.86 -1.51
CA LYS A 118 9.71 17.56 -0.85
C LYS A 118 8.25 17.32 -0.50
N ALA A 119 7.79 16.08 -0.60
CA ALA A 119 6.50 15.66 -0.09
C ALA A 119 6.63 14.30 0.62
N VAL A 120 6.00 14.16 1.80
CA VAL A 120 6.08 12.98 2.66
C VAL A 120 4.72 12.67 3.28
N ILE A 121 4.23 11.44 3.12
CA ILE A 121 3.12 10.93 3.92
C ILE A 121 3.69 10.60 5.29
N PHE A 122 3.10 11.10 6.37
CA PHE A 122 3.54 10.85 7.73
C PHE A 122 2.38 10.47 8.66
N GLY A 123 2.60 10.38 9.96
CA GLY A 123 1.55 10.07 10.93
C GLY A 123 1.06 8.62 10.86
N SER A 124 -0.20 8.40 11.25
CA SER A 124 -0.75 7.05 11.47
C SER A 124 -0.73 6.17 10.22
N VAL A 125 -0.99 6.73 9.04
CA VAL A 125 -0.98 6.00 7.76
C VAL A 125 0.42 5.50 7.42
N ALA A 126 1.44 6.34 7.58
CA ALA A 126 2.83 5.95 7.33
C ALA A 126 3.33 4.89 8.33
N GLU A 127 2.89 4.97 9.58
CA GLU A 127 3.27 4.05 10.65
C GLU A 127 2.46 2.73 10.66
N GLY A 128 1.39 2.62 9.86
CA GLY A 128 0.50 1.46 9.82
C GLY A 128 -0.36 1.29 11.06
N ARG A 129 -0.69 2.42 11.71
CA ARG A 129 -1.55 2.49 12.90
C ARG A 129 -2.87 3.23 12.60
N GLU A 130 -3.16 3.43 11.30
CA GLU A 130 -4.36 4.12 10.86
C GLU A 130 -5.65 3.39 11.29
N MET A 131 -6.64 4.17 11.67
CA MET A 131 -8.03 3.76 11.83
C MET A 131 -8.82 4.08 10.56
N PRO A 132 -10.02 3.50 10.35
CA PRO A 132 -10.81 3.75 9.13
C PRO A 132 -11.14 5.22 8.87
N ASP A 133 -11.18 6.03 9.91
CA ASP A 133 -11.49 7.47 9.91
C ASP A 133 -10.26 8.37 10.08
N SER A 134 -9.05 7.79 10.09
CA SER A 134 -7.81 8.57 10.18
C SER A 134 -7.63 9.47 8.96
N ASP A 135 -7.17 10.70 9.18
CA ASP A 135 -6.74 11.58 8.09
C ASP A 135 -5.43 11.06 7.45
N ILE A 136 -5.20 11.43 6.21
CA ILE A 136 -3.94 11.19 5.51
C ILE A 136 -3.08 12.44 5.67
N ASP A 137 -2.10 12.37 6.58
CA ASP A 137 -1.20 13.48 6.85
C ASP A 137 -0.13 13.58 5.74
N LEU A 138 -0.08 14.72 5.05
CA LEU A 138 0.85 14.98 3.97
C LEU A 138 1.69 16.23 4.27
N PHE A 139 2.99 16.04 4.51
CA PHE A 139 3.94 17.13 4.61
C PHE A 139 4.40 17.56 3.22
N ILE A 140 4.51 18.87 2.99
CA ILE A 140 4.98 19.45 1.75
C ILE A 140 5.92 20.61 2.06
N LEU A 141 7.07 20.62 1.40
CA LEU A 141 8.05 21.69 1.46
C LEU A 141 8.06 22.47 0.15
N VAL A 142 7.84 23.77 0.24
CA VAL A 142 7.90 24.72 -0.88
C VAL A 142 8.93 25.80 -0.64
N GLN A 143 9.28 26.56 -1.70
CA GLN A 143 10.28 27.61 -1.60
C GLN A 143 9.76 28.85 -0.86
N SER A 144 8.51 29.26 -1.09
CA SER A 144 7.97 30.58 -0.65
C SER A 144 6.55 30.52 -0.11
N GLU A 145 6.15 31.60 0.57
CA GLU A 145 4.79 31.82 1.04
C GLU A 145 3.77 31.91 -0.10
N GLU A 146 4.15 32.48 -1.22
CA GLU A 146 3.29 32.60 -2.39
C GLU A 146 2.90 31.21 -2.92
N GLU A 147 3.86 30.32 -3.03
CA GLU A 147 3.65 28.94 -3.44
C GLU A 147 2.78 28.17 -2.43
N ARG A 148 3.02 28.36 -1.12
CA ARG A 148 2.18 27.79 -0.07
C ARG A 148 0.73 28.22 -0.22
N ASN A 149 0.49 29.52 -0.35
CA ASN A 149 -0.86 30.08 -0.48
C ASN A 149 -1.54 29.59 -1.77
N HIS A 150 -0.80 29.50 -2.87
CA HIS A 150 -1.32 28.95 -4.13
C HIS A 150 -1.75 27.49 -3.97
N LEU A 151 -0.95 26.66 -3.34
CA LEU A 151 -1.29 25.26 -3.09
C LEU A 151 -2.53 25.12 -2.22
N LEU A 152 -2.60 25.86 -1.10
CA LEU A 152 -3.73 25.80 -0.17
C LEU A 152 -5.05 26.23 -0.80
N ASN A 153 -5.02 27.30 -1.62
CA ASN A 153 -6.24 27.92 -2.13
C ASN A 153 -6.71 27.34 -3.47
N SER A 154 -5.83 26.70 -4.24
CA SER A 154 -6.15 26.25 -5.61
C SER A 154 -6.01 24.77 -5.81
N ALA A 155 -4.89 24.19 -5.44
CA ALA A 155 -4.56 22.81 -5.82
C ALA A 155 -5.07 21.77 -4.81
N PHE A 156 -4.79 21.97 -3.53
CA PHE A 156 -5.16 20.98 -2.50
C PHE A 156 -6.65 20.79 -2.25
N PRO A 157 -7.53 21.78 -2.41
CA PRO A 157 -8.97 21.52 -2.37
C PRO A 157 -9.42 20.47 -3.38
N VAL A 158 -8.87 20.51 -4.60
CA VAL A 158 -9.21 19.56 -5.68
C VAL A 158 -8.60 18.18 -5.38
N VAL A 159 -7.31 18.12 -5.05
CA VAL A 159 -6.65 16.84 -4.73
C VAL A 159 -7.27 16.22 -3.48
N GLY A 160 -7.61 17.01 -2.48
CA GLY A 160 -8.28 16.53 -1.28
C GLY A 160 -9.62 15.85 -1.56
N LEU A 161 -10.42 16.41 -2.48
CA LEU A 161 -11.67 15.80 -2.92
C LEU A 161 -11.43 14.48 -3.65
N ILE A 162 -10.46 14.42 -4.57
CA ILE A 162 -10.10 13.20 -5.28
C ILE A 162 -9.67 12.10 -4.30
N ILE A 163 -8.78 12.42 -3.36
CA ILE A 163 -8.29 11.48 -2.35
C ILE A 163 -9.43 11.00 -1.45
N GLN A 164 -10.30 11.90 -1.02
CA GLN A 164 -11.45 11.55 -0.19
C GLN A 164 -12.45 10.65 -0.94
N GLU A 165 -12.69 10.90 -2.22
CA GLU A 165 -13.56 10.05 -3.04
C GLU A 165 -12.96 8.65 -3.24
N MET A 166 -11.65 8.56 -3.50
CA MET A 166 -10.97 7.28 -3.76
C MET A 166 -10.77 6.42 -2.51
N TYR A 167 -10.44 7.02 -1.37
CA TYR A 167 -10.03 6.29 -0.16
C TYR A 167 -11.00 6.45 1.02
N GLY A 168 -11.93 7.40 0.95
CA GLY A 168 -12.84 7.73 2.06
C GLY A 168 -12.19 8.54 3.19
N ASN A 169 -10.89 8.82 3.11
CA ASN A 169 -10.11 9.52 4.13
C ASN A 169 -9.80 10.95 3.67
N LYS A 170 -9.80 11.89 4.60
CA LYS A 170 -9.44 13.28 4.30
C LYS A 170 -7.93 13.43 4.12
N LEU A 171 -7.53 14.24 3.15
CA LEU A 171 -6.14 14.68 3.02
C LEU A 171 -5.90 15.89 3.92
N SER A 172 -4.90 15.81 4.78
CA SER A 172 -4.47 16.84 5.74
C SER A 172 -3.08 17.37 5.34
N PRO A 173 -3.00 18.39 4.46
CA PRO A 173 -1.72 18.93 4.02
C PRO A 173 -1.11 19.86 5.06
N GLN A 174 0.17 19.62 5.41
CA GLN A 174 1.02 20.48 6.22
C GLN A 174 2.09 21.09 5.32
N ILE A 175 1.85 22.33 4.85
CA ILE A 175 2.71 22.98 3.86
C ILE A 175 3.67 23.93 4.56
N PHE A 176 4.95 23.63 4.47
CA PHE A 176 6.04 24.43 5.04
C PHE A 176 6.82 25.13 3.95
N THR A 177 7.26 26.36 4.23
CA THR A 177 8.26 27.07 3.45
C THR A 177 9.67 26.71 3.91
N MET A 178 10.70 27.08 3.15
CA MET A 178 12.10 26.94 3.58
C MET A 178 12.38 27.68 4.90
N LYS A 179 11.67 28.77 5.16
CA LYS A 179 11.77 29.51 6.42
C LYS A 179 11.21 28.69 7.59
N ASP A 180 10.04 28.09 7.41
CA ASP A 180 9.44 27.23 8.43
C ASP A 180 10.29 25.99 8.69
N TYR A 181 10.87 25.41 7.63
CA TYR A 181 11.74 24.26 7.72
C TYR A 181 13.01 24.53 8.52
N ALA A 182 13.55 25.74 8.43
CA ALA A 182 14.73 26.18 9.18
C ALA A 182 14.43 26.63 10.64
N ASP A 183 13.16 26.82 11.02
CA ASP A 183 12.80 27.26 12.36
C ASP A 183 13.00 26.13 13.39
N PRO A 184 13.85 26.33 14.41
CA PRO A 184 14.10 25.34 15.47
C PRO A 184 12.83 24.84 16.19
N LYS A 185 11.77 25.65 16.23
CA LYS A 185 10.48 25.27 16.84
C LYS A 185 9.84 24.08 16.14
N ASN A 186 10.12 23.89 14.84
CA ASN A 186 9.55 22.84 14.03
C ASN A 186 10.37 21.54 14.05
N LYS A 187 11.54 21.54 14.71
CA LYS A 187 12.47 20.41 14.71
C LYS A 187 11.81 19.07 15.09
N LYS A 188 11.07 19.04 16.19
CA LYS A 188 10.40 17.82 16.67
C LYS A 188 9.34 17.30 15.69
N PHE A 189 8.62 18.22 15.03
CA PHE A 189 7.66 17.86 14.00
C PHE A 189 8.36 17.27 12.76
N LEU A 190 9.42 17.91 12.31
CA LEU A 190 10.22 17.47 11.15
C LEU A 190 10.89 16.11 11.39
N GLU A 191 11.38 15.83 12.60
CA GLU A 191 11.89 14.50 12.99
C GLU A 191 10.81 13.40 12.83
N ASN A 192 9.55 13.75 13.02
CA ASN A 192 8.43 12.83 12.81
C ASN A 192 8.14 12.64 11.31
N VAL A 193 8.20 13.72 10.54
CA VAL A 193 8.03 13.69 9.08
C VAL A 193 9.12 12.86 8.41
N GLU A 194 10.36 12.91 8.90
CA GLU A 194 11.49 12.14 8.34
C GLU A 194 11.33 10.63 8.45
N LYS A 195 10.50 10.15 9.37
CA LYS A 195 10.14 8.71 9.50
C LYS A 195 9.06 8.28 8.52
N GLY A 196 8.49 9.21 7.80
CA GLY A 196 7.38 8.98 6.89
C GLY A 196 7.79 8.37 5.54
N ILE A 197 6.83 8.27 4.65
CA ILE A 197 6.97 7.70 3.31
C ILE A 197 7.15 8.84 2.32
N THR A 198 8.33 8.92 1.71
CA THR A 198 8.63 9.95 0.69
C THR A 198 7.78 9.72 -0.56
N VAL A 199 7.04 10.76 -0.95
CA VAL A 199 6.23 10.80 -2.17
C VAL A 199 6.97 11.52 -3.29
N LEU A 200 7.65 12.63 -2.96
CA LEU A 200 8.42 13.44 -3.90
C LEU A 200 9.64 14.05 -3.20
N SER A 201 10.78 14.08 -3.89
CA SER A 201 12.05 14.68 -3.44
C SER A 201 12.76 15.39 -4.59
#